data_2c43e7616b71418482cb68304a82e8f7
#
_entry.id   2c43e7616b71418482cb68304a82e8f7
#
_cell.length_a   1.000
_cell.length_b   1.000
_cell.length_c   1.000
_cell.angle_alpha   90.00
_cell.angle_beta   90.00
_cell.angle_gamma   90.00
#
_symmetry.space_group_name_H-M   'P 1'
#
loop_
_entity.id
_entity.type
_entity.pdbx_description
1 polymer ?
#
loop_
_entity_poly.entity_id
_entity_poly.type
_entity_poly.pdbx_seq_one_letter_code
_entity_poly.pdbx_strand_id
1 'polypeptide(L)'
;MRRILPILSFILLIATQSQSQSLRSTPQAIGADRIVKLYPNPATTYITFDLQKGYEKGFSIQVYSFLGKKMYEGQNVPAKVTLDLAEFNRGLYMYHLIDLSGKVIESGKFQVTK
;
A
#
# COMPACT_ATOMS: atom_id res chain seq x y z
N MET A 1 -2.73 -54.82 13.92
CA MET A 1 -3.05 -54.25 13.83
C MET A 1 -3.45 -53.28 14.27
N ARG A 2 -3.65 -53.03 14.66
CA ARG A 2 -4.00 -52.20 15.10
C ARG A 2 -3.33 -51.19 15.27
N ARG A 3 -2.65 -50.77 15.23
CA ARG A 3 -1.90 -49.93 15.40
C ARG A 3 -1.94 -48.96 14.57
N ILE A 4 -2.21 -48.86 13.74
CA ILE A 4 -2.21 -48.03 12.80
C ILE A 4 -3.04 -46.97 12.95
N LEU A 5 -4.03 -47.03 13.32
CA LEU A 5 -4.82 -46.01 13.43
C LEU A 5 -4.41 -44.90 14.06
N PRO A 6 -3.79 -44.85 14.85
CA PRO A 6 -3.43 -43.72 15.55
C PRO A 6 -2.80 -42.82 14.68
N ILE A 7 -2.12 -43.16 13.95
CA ILE A 7 -1.48 -42.41 13.15
C ILE A 7 -2.20 -41.44 12.49
N LEU A 8 -3.07 -41.72 11.93
CA LEU A 8 -3.72 -40.81 11.26
C LEU A 8 -4.13 -39.77 11.96
N SER A 9 -4.52 -39.89 12.91
CA SER A 9 -5.05 -38.83 13.53
C SER A 9 -4.19 -37.70 13.57
N PHE A 10 -3.14 -37.79 13.80
CA PHE A 10 -2.37 -36.73 13.97
C PHE A 10 -2.17 -35.93 12.86
N ILE A 11 -2.28 -36.37 11.90
CA ILE A 11 -2.06 -35.66 10.87
C ILE A 11 -2.81 -34.49 10.82
N LEU A 12 -3.86 -34.55 11.01
CA LEU A 12 -4.58 -33.47 10.87
C LEU A 12 -4.19 -32.38 11.54
N LEU A 13 -3.86 -32.38 12.46
CA LEU A 13 -3.61 -31.29 13.13
C LEU A 13 -2.76 -30.46 12.49
N ILE A 14 -1.99 -30.76 11.90
CA ILE A 14 -1.17 -29.99 11.30
C ILE A 14 -1.71 -29.05 10.60
N ALA A 15 -2.45 -29.35 10.01
CA ALA A 15 -2.95 -28.42 9.24
C ALA A 15 -3.18 -27.19 9.84
N THR A 16 -3.45 -27.21 10.56
CA THR A 16 -3.77 -26.02 11.03
C THR A 16 -2.97 -25.05 11.08
N GLN A 17 -2.38 -24.84 10.90
CA GLN A 17 -1.85 -23.83 10.94
C GLN A 17 -1.68 -23.00 10.32
N SER A 18 -1.68 -22.99 10.03
CA SER A 18 -1.53 -22.27 9.40
C SER A 18 -1.80 -21.19 9.28
N GLN A 19 -1.94 -20.99 9.35
CA GLN A 19 -2.17 -20.16 9.09
C GLN A 19 -2.11 -19.13 9.20
N SER A 20 -1.94 -19.09 9.24
CA SER A 20 -1.90 -18.34 9.16
C SER A 20 -1.88 -17.40 9.03
N GLN A 21 -1.81 -17.26 8.87
CA GLN A 21 -1.89 -16.54 8.56
C GLN A 21 -1.75 -15.54 8.75
N SER A 22 -1.47 -15.50 8.88
CA SER A 22 -1.33 -14.71 8.93
C SER A 22 -1.04 -13.92 8.71
N LEU A 23 -0.92 -13.80 8.45
CA LEU A 23 -0.69 -13.13 8.07
C LEU A 23 -0.75 -12.22 7.84
N ARG A 24 -0.91 -12.09 7.67
CA ARG A 24 -1.08 -11.29 7.30
C ARG A 24 -1.02 -10.38 7.58
N SER A 25 -0.94 -10.27 7.78
CA SER A 25 -0.95 -9.48 7.99
C SER A 25 -0.55 -8.68 8.09
N THR A 26 -0.26 -8.41 8.05
CA THR A 26 -0.01 -7.65 8.07
C THR A 26 0.12 -6.78 8.17
N PRO A 27 0.23 -6.51 8.13
CA PRO A 27 0.31 -5.57 8.11
C PRO A 27 0.46 -4.63 8.26
N GLN A 28 0.49 -4.32 8.09
CA GLN A 28 0.50 -3.43 8.03
C GLN A 28 0.67 -2.59 8.64
N ALA A 29 0.97 -2.65 8.82
CA ALA A 29 1.24 -1.90 9.45
C ALA A 29 1.23 -0.83 9.47
N ILE A 30 1.50 -0.70 9.46
CA ILE A 30 1.08 0.09 9.28
C ILE A 30 1.32 1.36 9.53
N GLY A 31 0.83 2.09 9.87
CA GLY A 31 0.92 3.45 9.97
C GLY A 31 2.16 4.01 10.52
N ALA A 32 2.63 3.51 11.56
CA ALA A 32 3.77 4.11 12.22
C ALA A 32 5.00 4.18 11.33
N ASP A 33 5.14 3.24 10.44
CA ASP A 33 6.34 3.19 9.63
C ASP A 33 6.15 3.68 8.21
N ARG A 34 5.04 4.30 7.93
CA ARG A 34 4.80 4.73 6.58
C ARG A 34 5.68 5.93 6.24
N ILE A 35 6.17 5.97 5.00
CA ILE A 35 6.97 7.07 4.54
C ILE A 35 6.07 8.20 4.07
N VAL A 36 5.00 7.87 3.38
CA VAL A 36 4.14 8.89 2.78
C VAL A 36 3.02 9.28 3.73
N LYS A 37 2.89 10.57 3.99
CA LYS A 37 1.79 11.09 4.73
C LYS A 37 0.93 11.85 3.73
N LEU A 38 -0.34 11.56 3.67
CA LEU A 38 -1.24 12.17 2.73
C LEU A 38 -2.18 13.13 3.42
N TYR A 39 -2.36 14.31 2.86
CA TYR A 39 -3.35 15.23 3.40
C TYR A 39 -3.71 16.28 2.37
N PRO A 40 -4.94 16.74 2.40
CA PRO A 40 -6.07 16.24 3.17
C PRO A 40 -6.58 14.94 2.58
N ASN A 41 -7.20 14.10 3.41
CA ASN A 41 -7.75 12.84 2.94
C ASN A 41 -9.01 12.58 3.77
N PRO A 42 -10.21 12.76 3.20
CA PRO A 42 -10.49 12.91 1.77
C PRO A 42 -10.03 14.25 1.21
N ALA A 43 -9.74 14.26 -0.07
CA ALA A 43 -9.23 15.45 -0.74
C ALA A 43 -10.25 15.98 -1.74
N THR A 44 -10.18 17.27 -2.06
CA THR A 44 -11.08 17.86 -3.04
C THR A 44 -10.32 18.50 -4.17
N THR A 45 -9.52 19.51 -3.89
CA THR A 45 -8.84 20.25 -4.95
C THR A 45 -7.38 19.85 -5.11
N TYR A 46 -6.76 19.38 -4.04
CA TYR A 46 -5.37 18.93 -4.11
C TYR A 46 -5.10 17.91 -3.03
N ILE A 47 -3.99 17.22 -3.13
CA ILE A 47 -3.55 16.34 -2.08
C ILE A 47 -2.04 16.44 -2.03
N THR A 48 -1.48 16.39 -0.84
CA THR A 48 -0.04 16.48 -0.65
C THR A 48 0.51 15.12 -0.23
N PHE A 49 1.60 14.73 -0.89
CA PHE A 49 2.34 13.53 -0.53
C PHE A 49 3.56 14.03 0.20
N ASP A 50 3.61 13.80 1.50
CA ASP A 50 4.69 14.28 2.34
C ASP A 50 5.57 13.10 2.70
N LEU A 51 6.80 13.10 2.20
CA LEU A 51 7.73 12.02 2.39
C LEU A 51 8.85 12.36 3.36
N GLN A 52 8.73 13.46 4.06
CA GLN A 52 9.86 13.90 4.88
C GLN A 52 10.38 12.88 5.84
N LYS A 53 9.50 12.02 6.34
CA LYS A 53 9.91 11.08 7.33
C LYS A 53 10.90 10.04 6.81
N GLY A 54 10.86 9.69 5.58
CA GLY A 54 11.77 8.68 5.05
C GLY A 54 12.23 8.99 3.66
N TYR A 55 12.30 10.26 3.33
CA TYR A 55 12.62 10.65 1.97
C TYR A 55 14.02 10.24 1.54
N GLU A 56 14.13 9.77 0.30
CA GLU A 56 15.41 9.51 -0.32
C GLU A 56 15.36 10.01 -1.75
N LYS A 57 16.50 10.47 -2.25
CA LYS A 57 16.57 10.94 -3.59
C LYS A 57 16.24 9.83 -4.56
N GLY A 58 15.55 10.16 -5.63
CA GLY A 58 15.22 9.16 -6.64
C GLY A 58 13.89 8.50 -6.46
N PHE A 59 13.14 8.85 -5.43
CA PHE A 59 11.81 8.29 -5.26
C PHE A 59 10.89 8.77 -6.38
N SER A 60 9.98 7.90 -6.80
CA SER A 60 8.95 8.24 -7.78
C SER A 60 7.59 7.92 -7.18
N ILE A 61 6.56 8.63 -7.62
CA ILE A 61 5.21 8.38 -7.16
C ILE A 61 4.32 8.15 -8.36
N GLN A 62 3.50 7.12 -8.31
CA GLN A 62 2.50 6.85 -9.34
C GLN A 62 1.14 6.79 -8.68
N VAL A 63 0.14 7.39 -9.32
CA VAL A 63 -1.21 7.40 -8.80
C VAL A 63 -2.13 6.77 -9.84
N TYR A 64 -3.00 5.87 -9.38
CA TYR A 64 -3.90 5.14 -10.23
C TYR A 64 -5.33 5.30 -9.75
N SER A 65 -6.27 5.31 -10.71
CA SER A 65 -7.67 5.31 -10.33
C SER A 65 -8.03 3.91 -9.85
N PHE A 66 -9.19 3.78 -9.27
CA PHE A 66 -9.66 2.50 -8.78
C PHE A 66 -9.71 1.46 -9.90
N LEU A 67 -9.93 1.89 -11.13
CA LEU A 67 -9.99 0.98 -12.26
C LEU A 67 -8.62 0.68 -12.85
N GLY A 68 -7.57 1.23 -12.27
CA GLY A 68 -6.22 0.91 -12.73
C GLY A 68 -5.63 1.87 -13.75
N LYS A 69 -6.32 2.97 -14.02
CA LYS A 69 -5.78 3.94 -14.97
C LYS A 69 -4.76 4.82 -14.29
N LYS A 70 -3.58 4.98 -14.89
CA LYS A 70 -2.55 5.84 -14.31
C LYS A 70 -2.96 7.29 -14.48
N MET A 71 -3.12 7.99 -13.39
CA MET A 71 -3.55 9.38 -13.38
C MET A 71 -2.39 10.34 -13.22
N TYR A 72 -1.29 9.90 -12.66
CA TYR A 72 -0.15 10.76 -12.40
C TYR A 72 1.10 9.93 -12.22
N GLU A 73 2.21 10.47 -12.67
CA GLU A 73 3.49 9.84 -12.44
C GLU A 73 4.53 10.94 -12.29
N GLY A 74 5.21 10.97 -11.15
CA GLY A 74 6.28 11.92 -10.91
C GLY A 74 7.55 11.14 -10.61
N GLN A 75 8.62 11.42 -11.32
CA GLN A 75 9.89 10.77 -11.08
C GLN A 75 10.81 11.72 -10.34
N ASN A 76 11.67 11.17 -9.51
CA ASN A 76 12.65 11.96 -8.79
C ASN A 76 11.95 13.10 -8.05
N VAL A 77 10.90 12.76 -7.31
CA VAL A 77 10.09 13.76 -6.62
C VAL A 77 10.82 14.35 -5.43
N PRO A 78 10.47 15.56 -5.01
CA PRO A 78 11.03 16.13 -3.80
C PRO A 78 10.36 15.51 -2.56
N ALA A 79 10.78 15.92 -1.40
CA ALA A 79 10.24 15.38 -0.16
C ALA A 79 8.78 15.71 0.06
N LYS A 80 8.25 16.69 -0.62
CA LYS A 80 6.85 17.05 -0.50
C LYS A 80 6.30 17.38 -1.87
N VAL A 81 5.25 16.71 -2.28
CA VAL A 81 4.65 16.89 -3.59
C VAL A 81 3.19 17.19 -3.42
N THR A 82 2.70 18.23 -4.08
CA THR A 82 1.29 18.56 -4.06
C THR A 82 0.72 18.28 -5.45
N LEU A 83 -0.31 17.45 -5.49
CA LEU A 83 -0.93 17.04 -6.73
C LEU A 83 -2.26 17.76 -6.91
N ASP A 84 -2.44 18.40 -8.06
CA ASP A 84 -3.68 19.10 -8.37
C ASP A 84 -4.69 18.04 -8.82
N LEU A 85 -5.87 18.09 -8.27
CA LEU A 85 -6.90 17.10 -8.55
C LEU A 85 -7.96 17.58 -9.54
N ALA A 86 -7.66 18.61 -10.29
CA ALA A 86 -8.64 19.16 -11.22
C ALA A 86 -9.15 18.12 -12.20
N GLU A 87 -8.28 17.21 -12.63
CA GLU A 87 -8.66 16.20 -13.61
C GLU A 87 -9.13 14.89 -12.95
N PHE A 88 -9.27 14.88 -11.65
CA PHE A 88 -9.64 13.64 -10.96
C PHE A 88 -11.12 13.69 -10.63
N ASN A 89 -11.83 12.61 -10.91
CA ASN A 89 -13.23 12.50 -10.53
C ASN A 89 -13.32 12.03 -9.09
N ARG A 90 -14.49 12.16 -8.51
CA ARG A 90 -14.72 11.65 -7.19
C ARG A 90 -14.47 10.16 -7.20
N GLY A 91 -13.84 9.65 -6.21
CA GLY A 91 -13.61 8.22 -6.10
C GLY A 91 -12.38 7.88 -5.30
N LEU A 92 -12.05 6.61 -5.34
CA LEU A 92 -10.92 6.06 -4.61
C LEU A 92 -9.73 5.96 -5.54
N TYR A 93 -8.57 6.36 -5.07
CA TYR A 93 -7.34 6.30 -5.85
C TYR A 93 -6.26 5.59 -5.04
N MET A 94 -5.29 5.04 -5.75
CA MET A 94 -4.19 4.33 -5.12
C MET A 94 -2.88 4.94 -5.56
N TYR A 95 -1.87 4.88 -4.70
CA TYR A 95 -0.56 5.37 -5.08
C TYR A 95 0.51 4.34 -4.79
N HIS A 96 1.59 4.42 -5.53
CA HIS A 96 2.77 3.61 -5.29
C HIS A 96 3.96 4.54 -5.10
N LEU A 97 4.75 4.28 -4.07
CA LEU A 97 6.02 4.96 -3.88
C LEU A 97 7.10 4.01 -4.36
N ILE A 98 7.92 4.45 -5.29
CA ILE A 98 8.88 3.59 -5.96
C ILE A 98 10.28 4.13 -5.71
N ASP A 99 11.22 3.27 -5.36
CA ASP A 99 12.57 3.72 -5.07
C ASP A 99 13.39 3.83 -6.36
N LEU A 100 14.62 4.25 -6.22
CA LEU A 100 15.48 4.47 -7.38
C LEU A 100 15.70 3.20 -8.19
N SER A 101 15.61 2.04 -7.58
CA SER A 101 15.81 0.78 -8.30
C SER A 101 14.55 0.34 -9.05
N GLY A 102 13.45 1.04 -8.89
CA GLY A 102 12.21 0.68 -9.55
C GLY A 102 11.30 -0.20 -8.71
N LYS A 103 11.64 -0.41 -7.45
CA LYS A 103 10.85 -1.28 -6.61
C LYS A 103 9.78 -0.49 -5.88
N VAL A 104 8.57 -1.01 -5.82
CA VAL A 104 7.50 -0.38 -5.06
C VAL A 104 7.76 -0.66 -3.59
N ILE A 105 8.03 0.36 -2.82
CA ILE A 105 8.34 0.19 -1.41
C ILE A 105 7.19 0.58 -0.50
N GLU A 106 6.17 1.20 -1.04
CA GLU A 106 5.01 1.55 -0.23
C GLU A 106 3.83 1.79 -1.16
N SER A 107 2.64 1.43 -0.75
CA SER A 107 1.45 1.75 -1.50
C SER A 107 0.35 2.12 -0.52
N GLY A 108 -0.63 2.86 -0.99
CA GLY A 108 -1.73 3.26 -0.14
C GLY A 108 -2.86 3.79 -0.97
N LYS A 109 -3.87 4.33 -0.31
CA LYS A 109 -5.07 4.80 -0.96
C LYS A 109 -5.47 6.17 -0.43
N PHE A 110 -6.19 6.91 -1.24
CA PHE A 110 -6.80 8.15 -0.77
C PHE A 110 -8.11 8.34 -1.51
N GLN A 111 -8.96 9.19 -0.98
CA GLN A 111 -10.27 9.41 -1.55
C GLN A 111 -10.42 10.86 -2.00
N VAL A 112 -11.07 11.04 -3.17
CA VAL A 112 -11.38 12.36 -3.69
C VAL A 112 -12.89 12.53 -3.56
N THR A 113 -13.32 13.64 -2.95
CA THR A 113 -14.73 13.86 -2.65
C THR A 113 -15.25 15.14 -3.22
N LYS A 114 -15.02 15.44 -4.43
CA LYS A 114 -15.51 16.68 -5.03
C LYS A 114 -17.00 16.84 -4.99
#